data_58a825cf53f92d94a4b2d48e94aeed9b
#
_entry.id   58a825cf53f92d94a4b2d48e94aeed9b
#
_cell.length_a   1.000
_cell.length_b   1.000
_cell.length_c   1.000
_cell.angle_alpha   90.00
_cell.angle_beta   90.00
_cell.angle_gamma   90.00
#
_symmetry.space_group_name_H-M   'P 1'
#
loop_
_entity.id
_entity.type
_entity.pdbx_description
1 polymer ?
#
loop_
_entity_poly.entity_id
_entity_poly.type
_entity_poly.pdbx_seq_one_letter_code
_entity_poly.pdbx_strand_id
1 'polypeptide(L)'
;VWQPQWAGSTFAEKLENLVGDLNVCSQKGLGERFDSTIGASTVLMPYGGKYQLTPTMAMAAKLPVDGETTTCSGMAWGFNPYLTEADPYRGAYMAVVESVTKLVCAGFRHKDMYLTFQEYFEHLNTAPERWGKPLAALLGALDAQMGLGIASIGGKDSMSGSFEGLDVPPTLVSFATAIGNTANVMSPEFKKANSSVVILKPQYKDGMPEIGSLLSIYKIVEQMIDEGKVLAAATPGYGGVAEALFK
;
A
#
# COMPACT_ATOMS: atom_id res chain seq x y z
N VAL A 1 18.33 -7.04 -7.47
CA VAL A 1 16.92 -6.85 -7.11
C VAL A 1 16.24 -8.21 -7.18
N TRP A 2 15.62 -8.63 -6.09
CA TRP A 2 14.86 -9.88 -6.07
C TRP A 2 13.70 -9.80 -7.08
N GLN A 3 13.60 -10.80 -7.93
CA GLN A 3 12.48 -10.95 -8.84
C GLN A 3 11.85 -12.33 -8.59
N PRO A 4 10.57 -12.38 -8.23
CA PRO A 4 9.89 -13.66 -8.05
C PRO A 4 9.87 -14.43 -9.37
N GLN A 5 10.25 -15.70 -9.33
CA GLN A 5 10.12 -16.60 -10.45
C GLN A 5 9.08 -17.67 -10.11
N TRP A 6 7.95 -17.61 -10.79
CA TRP A 6 6.89 -18.57 -10.62
C TRP A 6 7.20 -19.85 -11.41
N ALA A 7 7.22 -20.99 -10.73
CA ALA A 7 7.40 -22.28 -11.38
C ALA A 7 6.25 -22.58 -12.34
N GLY A 8 6.54 -23.34 -13.40
CA GLY A 8 5.56 -23.75 -14.40
C GLY A 8 6.05 -23.55 -15.82
N SER A 9 5.57 -24.38 -16.74
CA SER A 9 5.87 -24.33 -18.18
C SER A 9 4.82 -23.56 -18.97
N THR A 10 3.59 -23.52 -18.46
CA THR A 10 2.45 -22.79 -19.06
C THR A 10 2.06 -21.54 -18.26
N PHE A 11 1.31 -20.66 -18.87
CA PHE A 11 0.75 -19.49 -18.18
C PHE A 11 -0.16 -19.92 -17.02
N ALA A 12 -0.99 -20.94 -17.22
CA ALA A 12 -1.91 -21.43 -16.20
C ALA A 12 -1.14 -21.95 -14.96
N GLU A 13 -0.13 -22.79 -15.15
CA GLU A 13 0.71 -23.30 -14.06
C GLU A 13 1.42 -22.16 -13.31
N LYS A 14 1.95 -21.18 -14.03
CA LYS A 14 2.59 -20.02 -13.40
C LYS A 14 1.62 -19.19 -12.61
N LEU A 15 0.40 -18.97 -13.12
CA LEU A 15 -0.65 -18.23 -12.41
C LEU A 15 -1.11 -18.98 -11.16
N GLU A 16 -1.29 -20.31 -11.25
CA GLU A 16 -1.67 -21.14 -10.10
C GLU A 16 -0.61 -21.09 -8.99
N ASN A 17 0.67 -21.22 -9.34
CA ASN A 17 1.77 -21.09 -8.39
C ASN A 17 1.86 -19.68 -7.80
N LEU A 18 1.62 -18.65 -8.60
CA LEU A 18 1.59 -17.25 -8.12
C LEU A 18 0.48 -17.04 -7.08
N VAL A 19 -0.76 -17.45 -7.39
CA VAL A 19 -1.88 -17.20 -6.48
C VAL A 19 -1.86 -18.10 -5.26
N GLY A 20 -1.13 -19.20 -5.31
CA GLY A 20 -0.88 -20.11 -4.18
C GLY A 20 0.29 -19.70 -3.28
N ASP A 21 1.13 -18.74 -3.70
CA ASP A 21 2.24 -18.24 -2.89
C ASP A 21 1.72 -17.55 -1.61
N LEU A 22 2.40 -17.79 -0.47
CA LEU A 22 1.97 -17.25 0.83
C LEU A 22 1.93 -15.71 0.89
N ASN A 23 2.69 -15.02 0.05
CA ASN A 23 2.66 -13.55 -0.05
C ASN A 23 1.53 -13.05 -0.95
N VAL A 24 0.87 -13.92 -1.71
CA VAL A 24 -0.16 -13.57 -2.70
C VAL A 24 -1.51 -14.16 -2.36
N CYS A 25 -1.55 -15.37 -1.81
CA CYS A 25 -2.79 -16.07 -1.48
C CYS A 25 -3.68 -15.28 -0.53
N SER A 26 -4.98 -15.62 -0.51
CA SER A 26 -5.94 -14.94 0.35
C SER A 26 -5.60 -15.08 1.83
N GLN A 27 -5.53 -13.97 2.54
CA GLN A 27 -5.38 -13.89 3.99
C GLN A 27 -6.75 -13.77 4.71
N LYS A 28 -7.85 -14.12 4.02
CA LYS A 28 -9.21 -13.91 4.53
C LYS A 28 -9.45 -14.59 5.88
N GLY A 29 -8.94 -15.80 6.07
CA GLY A 29 -9.07 -16.50 7.35
C GLY A 29 -8.45 -15.76 8.54
N LEU A 30 -7.33 -15.06 8.32
CA LEU A 30 -6.73 -14.19 9.34
C LEU A 30 -7.51 -12.89 9.48
N GLY A 31 -7.87 -12.25 8.37
CA GLY A 31 -8.66 -11.01 8.37
C GLY A 31 -10.00 -11.16 9.09
N GLU A 32 -10.74 -12.22 8.82
CA GLU A 32 -12.03 -12.48 9.50
C GLU A 32 -11.88 -12.74 10.99
N ARG A 33 -10.74 -13.23 11.43
CA ARG A 33 -10.48 -13.53 12.84
C ARG A 33 -10.05 -12.31 13.65
N PHE A 34 -9.26 -11.42 13.07
CA PHE A 34 -8.59 -10.35 13.79
C PHE A 34 -8.99 -8.95 13.36
N ASP A 35 -9.49 -8.77 12.13
CA ASP A 35 -9.78 -7.48 11.50
C ASP A 35 -11.26 -7.32 11.20
N SER A 36 -12.13 -7.68 12.14
CA SER A 36 -13.54 -7.44 11.91
C SER A 36 -13.89 -5.96 12.12
N THR A 37 -14.90 -5.52 11.40
CA THR A 37 -15.44 -4.17 11.51
C THR A 37 -16.23 -4.03 12.79
N ILE A 38 -15.90 -3.01 13.59
CA ILE A 38 -16.59 -2.69 14.84
C ILE A 38 -17.35 -1.37 14.65
N GLY A 39 -18.63 -1.39 15.00
CA GLY A 39 -19.50 -0.22 14.83
C GLY A 39 -20.06 -0.06 13.42
N ALA A 40 -20.87 0.97 13.22
CA ALA A 40 -21.63 1.17 11.97
C ALA A 40 -20.97 2.15 11.00
N SER A 41 -19.74 2.61 11.25
CA SER A 41 -19.07 3.64 10.48
C SER A 41 -18.20 3.13 9.33
N THR A 42 -18.00 1.81 9.20
CA THR A 42 -17.16 1.22 8.16
C THR A 42 -17.75 1.46 6.76
N VAL A 43 -16.91 1.97 5.85
CA VAL A 43 -17.24 2.22 4.44
C VAL A 43 -16.61 1.15 3.53
N LEU A 44 -15.34 0.80 3.78
CA LEU A 44 -14.67 -0.32 3.12
C LEU A 44 -14.51 -1.47 4.11
N MET A 45 -15.12 -2.60 3.76
CA MET A 45 -14.90 -3.87 4.47
C MET A 45 -13.51 -4.41 4.15
N PRO A 46 -12.88 -5.22 5.01
CA PRO A 46 -11.60 -5.86 4.73
C PRO A 46 -11.59 -6.68 3.42
N TYR A 47 -12.73 -7.27 3.08
CA TYR A 47 -12.96 -7.99 1.83
C TYR A 47 -14.24 -7.48 1.16
N GLY A 48 -14.13 -7.07 -0.09
CA GLY A 48 -15.21 -6.51 -0.90
C GLY A 48 -15.74 -7.47 -1.96
N GLY A 49 -16.65 -6.94 -2.78
CA GLY A 49 -17.32 -7.66 -3.84
C GLY A 49 -18.51 -8.50 -3.36
N LYS A 50 -19.26 -9.05 -4.32
CA LYS A 50 -20.47 -9.83 -4.06
C LYS A 50 -20.24 -11.01 -3.10
N TYR A 51 -19.07 -11.63 -3.17
CA TYR A 51 -18.73 -12.80 -2.38
C TYR A 51 -17.78 -12.50 -1.22
N GLN A 52 -17.43 -11.21 -1.02
CA GLN A 52 -16.47 -10.77 0.00
C GLN A 52 -15.13 -11.53 -0.06
N LEU A 53 -14.58 -11.64 -1.26
CA LEU A 53 -13.34 -12.37 -1.53
C LEU A 53 -12.18 -11.45 -1.93
N THR A 54 -12.47 -10.24 -2.44
CA THR A 54 -11.45 -9.31 -2.90
C THR A 54 -10.92 -8.48 -1.73
N PRO A 55 -9.64 -8.61 -1.36
CA PRO A 55 -9.06 -7.80 -0.28
C PRO A 55 -9.04 -6.33 -0.69
N THR A 56 -9.47 -5.46 0.21
CA THR A 56 -9.37 -4.01 0.01
C THR A 56 -7.95 -3.51 0.27
N MET A 57 -7.58 -2.41 -0.35
CA MET A 57 -6.21 -1.86 -0.27
C MET A 57 -6.08 -0.77 0.78
N ALA A 58 -7.22 -0.29 1.28
CA ALA A 58 -7.30 0.77 2.27
C ALA A 58 -8.48 0.50 3.22
N MET A 59 -8.39 1.04 4.40
CA MET A 59 -9.51 1.22 5.32
C MET A 59 -10.21 2.54 4.99
N ALA A 60 -11.53 2.59 5.06
CA ALA A 60 -12.30 3.81 5.09
C ALA A 60 -13.45 3.68 6.09
N ALA A 61 -13.62 4.70 6.93
CA ALA A 61 -14.68 4.76 7.94
C ALA A 61 -15.22 6.19 8.07
N LYS A 62 -16.54 6.34 8.24
CA LYS A 62 -17.17 7.63 8.54
C LYS A 62 -16.64 8.17 9.87
N LEU A 63 -16.49 9.48 9.96
CA LEU A 63 -16.13 10.12 11.22
C LEU A 63 -17.27 9.97 12.24
N PRO A 64 -16.98 9.73 13.51
CA PRO A 64 -17.98 9.69 14.56
C PRO A 64 -18.50 11.11 14.82
N VAL A 65 -19.79 11.31 14.56
CA VAL A 65 -20.50 12.57 14.79
C VAL A 65 -21.91 12.29 15.32
N ASP A 66 -22.54 13.27 15.92
CA ASP A 66 -23.95 13.20 16.24
C ASP A 66 -24.78 13.33 14.94
N GLY A 67 -25.51 12.27 14.58
CA GLY A 67 -26.28 12.18 13.32
C GLY A 67 -25.51 11.54 12.17
N GLU A 68 -25.80 11.95 10.95
CA GLU A 68 -25.24 11.38 9.72
C GLU A 68 -24.14 12.27 9.12
N THR A 69 -23.14 11.63 8.54
CA THR A 69 -22.07 12.30 7.80
C THR A 69 -21.65 11.51 6.55
N THR A 70 -21.21 12.23 5.54
CA THR A 70 -20.50 11.67 4.39
C THR A 70 -18.97 11.84 4.50
N THR A 71 -18.50 12.55 5.52
CA THR A 71 -17.07 12.68 5.78
C THR A 71 -16.51 11.38 6.34
N CYS A 72 -15.42 10.91 5.78
CA CYS A 72 -14.75 9.71 6.20
C CYS A 72 -13.24 9.91 6.30
N SER A 73 -12.60 9.10 7.13
CA SER A 73 -11.15 8.94 7.14
C SER A 73 -10.77 7.72 6.30
N GLY A 74 -9.63 7.82 5.64
CA GLY A 74 -9.00 6.69 4.95
C GLY A 74 -7.59 6.46 5.45
N MET A 75 -7.14 5.20 5.41
CA MET A 75 -5.78 4.81 5.72
C MET A 75 -5.34 3.65 4.84
N ALA A 76 -4.12 3.73 4.33
CA ALA A 76 -3.48 2.62 3.62
C ALA A 76 -2.02 2.49 4.08
N TRP A 77 -1.45 1.31 3.93
CA TRP A 77 -0.06 1.04 4.28
C TRP A 77 0.75 0.58 3.08
N GLY A 78 2.06 0.78 3.15
CA GLY A 78 3.03 0.29 2.17
C GLY A 78 4.25 -0.30 2.86
N PHE A 79 4.70 -1.45 2.38
CA PHE A 79 5.90 -2.14 2.84
C PHE A 79 6.22 -3.34 1.94
N ASN A 80 7.47 -3.46 1.55
CA ASN A 80 7.99 -4.64 0.88
C ASN A 80 9.24 -5.13 1.61
N PRO A 81 9.15 -6.23 2.39
CA PRO A 81 10.25 -6.71 3.22
C PRO A 81 11.48 -7.08 2.42
N TYR A 82 11.33 -7.70 1.24
CA TYR A 82 12.44 -8.12 0.39
C TYR A 82 13.20 -6.94 -0.21
N LEU A 83 12.48 -5.89 -0.57
CA LEU A 83 13.10 -4.67 -1.10
C LEU A 83 13.82 -3.90 0.00
N THR A 84 13.20 -3.77 1.18
CA THR A 84 13.78 -3.04 2.32
C THR A 84 14.99 -3.78 2.88
N GLU A 85 14.98 -5.11 2.88
CA GLU A 85 16.14 -5.92 3.27
C GLU A 85 17.32 -5.73 2.30
N ALA A 86 17.05 -5.74 0.99
CA ALA A 86 18.06 -5.56 -0.04
C ALA A 86 18.61 -4.13 -0.12
N ASP A 87 17.75 -3.13 0.10
CA ASP A 87 18.08 -1.71 0.01
C ASP A 87 17.10 -0.89 0.89
N PRO A 88 17.45 -0.56 2.13
CA PRO A 88 16.58 0.17 3.05
C PRO A 88 16.10 1.52 2.51
N TYR A 89 16.94 2.24 1.76
CA TYR A 89 16.56 3.52 1.14
C TYR A 89 15.45 3.35 0.11
N ARG A 90 15.65 2.44 -0.86
CA ARG A 90 14.63 2.17 -1.89
C ARG A 90 13.38 1.53 -1.31
N GLY A 91 13.54 0.65 -0.32
CA GLY A 91 12.43 0.01 0.37
C GLY A 91 11.52 1.02 1.06
N ALA A 92 12.09 1.97 1.79
CA ALA A 92 11.35 3.02 2.47
C ALA A 92 10.72 4.03 1.50
N TYR A 93 11.45 4.44 0.45
CA TYR A 93 10.89 5.26 -0.63
C TYR A 93 9.63 4.59 -1.24
N MET A 94 9.74 3.32 -1.59
CA MET A 94 8.64 2.56 -2.19
C MET A 94 7.50 2.31 -1.20
N ALA A 95 7.77 2.17 0.10
CA ALA A 95 6.74 2.06 1.13
C ALA A 95 5.85 3.32 1.18
N VAL A 96 6.47 4.51 1.09
CA VAL A 96 5.73 5.78 0.99
C VAL A 96 4.91 5.83 -0.29
N VAL A 97 5.51 5.56 -1.43
CA VAL A 97 4.81 5.55 -2.74
C VAL A 97 3.64 4.57 -2.72
N GLU A 98 3.83 3.37 -2.18
CA GLU A 98 2.79 2.34 -2.13
C GLU A 98 1.59 2.77 -1.26
N SER A 99 1.83 3.25 -0.03
CA SER A 99 0.77 3.70 0.87
C SER A 99 -0.06 4.83 0.26
N VAL A 100 0.60 5.81 -0.36
CA VAL A 100 -0.06 6.95 -1.03
C VAL A 100 -0.85 6.47 -2.25
N THR A 101 -0.26 5.62 -3.10
CA THR A 101 -0.93 5.12 -4.31
C THR A 101 -2.17 4.29 -3.98
N LYS A 102 -2.10 3.43 -2.97
CA LYS A 102 -3.26 2.66 -2.47
C LYS A 102 -4.39 3.59 -2.02
N LEU A 103 -4.06 4.65 -1.30
CA LEU A 103 -5.05 5.58 -0.79
C LEU A 103 -5.65 6.46 -1.90
N VAL A 104 -4.88 6.84 -2.92
CA VAL A 104 -5.40 7.47 -4.14
C VAL A 104 -6.37 6.53 -4.87
N CYS A 105 -6.01 5.26 -5.04
CA CYS A 105 -6.89 4.25 -5.64
C CYS A 105 -8.18 4.04 -4.84
N ALA A 106 -8.13 4.25 -3.52
CA ALA A 106 -9.31 4.19 -2.65
C ALA A 106 -10.17 5.46 -2.69
N GLY A 107 -9.82 6.46 -3.50
CA GLY A 107 -10.62 7.66 -3.72
C GLY A 107 -10.27 8.86 -2.84
N PHE A 108 -9.10 8.85 -2.22
CA PHE A 108 -8.61 9.97 -1.41
C PHE A 108 -7.60 10.81 -2.20
N ARG A 109 -7.60 12.12 -1.95
CA ARG A 109 -6.71 13.06 -2.65
C ARG A 109 -5.31 13.05 -2.06
N HIS A 110 -4.31 12.88 -2.92
CA HIS A 110 -2.93 12.80 -2.46
C HIS A 110 -2.47 14.05 -1.69
N LYS A 111 -2.90 15.24 -2.13
CA LYS A 111 -2.52 16.52 -1.52
C LYS A 111 -3.05 16.71 -0.09
N ASP A 112 -4.08 15.96 0.30
CA ASP A 112 -4.71 16.04 1.62
C ASP A 112 -4.21 14.93 2.55
N MET A 113 -3.18 14.18 2.12
CA MET A 113 -2.60 13.08 2.89
C MET A 113 -1.55 13.56 3.88
N TYR A 114 -1.48 12.84 4.98
CA TYR A 114 -0.39 12.86 5.94
C TYR A 114 0.15 11.45 6.09
N LEU A 115 1.42 11.35 6.52
CA LEU A 115 2.08 10.08 6.72
C LEU A 115 2.38 9.85 8.20
N THR A 116 2.47 8.58 8.58
CA THR A 116 3.07 8.14 9.83
C THR A 116 3.88 6.88 9.55
N PHE A 117 5.01 6.71 10.26
CA PHE A 117 5.92 5.59 10.01
C PHE A 117 6.01 4.69 11.23
N GLN A 118 6.12 3.40 10.96
CA GLN A 118 6.50 2.42 11.95
C GLN A 118 7.83 1.80 11.52
N GLU A 119 8.85 1.97 12.35
CA GLU A 119 10.17 1.43 12.09
C GLU A 119 10.53 0.33 13.08
N TYR A 120 11.25 -0.68 12.61
CA TYR A 120 11.79 -1.74 13.45
C TYR A 120 13.12 -2.23 12.88
N PHE A 121 14.18 -2.11 13.65
CA PHE A 121 15.53 -2.49 13.28
C PHE A 121 16.19 -3.33 14.37
N GLU A 122 17.26 -4.01 14.01
CA GLU A 122 18.12 -4.75 14.90
C GLU A 122 18.75 -3.87 15.98
N HIS A 123 19.32 -4.47 17.01
CA HIS A 123 20.16 -3.73 17.96
C HIS A 123 21.35 -3.10 17.24
N LEU A 124 21.46 -1.77 17.32
CA LEU A 124 22.45 -1.01 16.56
C LEU A 124 23.87 -1.16 17.12
N ASN A 125 23.99 -1.35 18.43
CA ASN A 125 25.29 -1.48 19.12
C ASN A 125 26.26 -0.33 18.74
N THR A 126 27.54 -0.64 18.55
CA THR A 126 28.58 0.30 18.13
C THR A 126 28.99 0.12 16.66
N ALA A 127 28.30 -0.74 15.91
CA ALA A 127 28.61 -1.03 14.50
C ALA A 127 28.01 0.03 13.58
N PRO A 128 28.83 0.85 12.87
CA PRO A 128 28.30 1.90 11.99
C PRO A 128 27.35 1.40 10.92
N GLU A 129 27.56 0.18 10.41
CA GLU A 129 26.72 -0.45 9.37
C GLU A 129 25.30 -0.67 9.86
N ARG A 130 25.11 -0.97 11.15
CA ARG A 130 23.79 -1.13 11.76
C ARG A 130 23.05 0.21 11.86
N TRP A 131 23.77 1.29 12.19
CA TRP A 131 23.22 2.66 12.19
C TRP A 131 22.90 3.18 10.79
N GLY A 132 23.66 2.72 9.80
CA GLY A 132 23.42 3.08 8.39
C GLY A 132 22.07 2.62 7.85
N LYS A 133 21.51 1.51 8.34
CA LYS A 133 20.24 0.96 7.87
C LYS A 133 19.05 1.86 8.17
N PRO A 134 18.77 2.27 9.44
CA PRO A 134 17.69 3.21 9.72
C PRO A 134 17.93 4.58 9.06
N LEU A 135 19.16 5.07 9.02
CA LEU A 135 19.47 6.33 8.33
C LEU A 135 19.10 6.26 6.84
N ALA A 136 19.48 5.18 6.15
CA ALA A 136 19.14 4.98 4.74
C ALA A 136 17.63 4.92 4.53
N ALA A 137 16.89 4.20 5.39
CA ALA A 137 15.43 4.12 5.32
C ALA A 137 14.79 5.51 5.51
N LEU A 138 15.21 6.26 6.51
CA LEU A 138 14.72 7.64 6.75
C LEU A 138 14.99 8.57 5.57
N LEU A 139 16.17 8.49 4.96
CA LEU A 139 16.51 9.30 3.77
C LEU A 139 15.62 8.93 2.58
N GLY A 140 15.35 7.64 2.35
CA GLY A 140 14.45 7.20 1.30
C GLY A 140 13.01 7.69 1.52
N ALA A 141 12.52 7.59 2.77
CA ALA A 141 11.21 8.11 3.13
C ALA A 141 11.14 9.64 3.01
N LEU A 142 12.22 10.36 3.37
CA LEU A 142 12.31 11.81 3.23
C LEU A 142 12.24 12.24 1.76
N ASP A 143 13.00 11.60 0.88
CA ASP A 143 12.98 11.92 -0.55
C ASP A 143 11.61 11.71 -1.18
N ALA A 144 10.92 10.63 -0.80
CA ALA A 144 9.53 10.40 -1.25
C ALA A 144 8.57 11.49 -0.74
N GLN A 145 8.67 11.88 0.54
CA GLN A 145 7.86 12.95 1.13
C GLN A 145 8.09 14.29 0.43
N MET A 146 9.35 14.66 0.27
CA MET A 146 9.72 15.92 -0.40
C MET A 146 9.23 15.95 -1.85
N GLY A 147 9.39 14.84 -2.56
CA GLY A 147 8.94 14.73 -3.94
C GLY A 147 7.44 14.78 -4.10
N LEU A 148 6.69 14.06 -3.26
CA LEU A 148 5.22 14.05 -3.28
C LEU A 148 4.59 15.29 -2.66
N GLY A 149 5.35 16.12 -1.93
CA GLY A 149 4.84 17.32 -1.26
C GLY A 149 3.91 17.01 -0.09
N ILE A 150 4.10 15.87 0.58
CA ILE A 150 3.33 15.45 1.77
C ILE A 150 4.27 15.19 2.93
N ALA A 151 3.77 15.34 4.16
CA ALA A 151 4.59 15.25 5.36
C ALA A 151 4.15 14.12 6.28
N SER A 152 5.12 13.54 6.99
CA SER A 152 4.83 12.69 8.15
C SER A 152 4.50 13.57 9.36
N ILE A 153 3.47 13.15 10.10
CA ILE A 153 3.01 13.83 11.32
C ILE A 153 3.56 13.17 12.59
N GLY A 154 4.25 12.04 12.44
CA GLY A 154 4.82 11.30 13.54
C GLY A 154 5.13 9.86 13.13
N GLY A 155 5.38 9.05 14.13
CA GLY A 155 5.71 7.65 13.94
C GLY A 155 6.23 7.03 15.23
N LYS A 156 6.72 5.82 15.11
CA LYS A 156 7.34 5.08 16.20
C LYS A 156 8.48 4.24 15.63
N ASP A 157 9.61 4.30 16.27
CA ASP A 157 10.79 3.49 15.94
C ASP A 157 11.16 2.55 17.08
N SER A 158 11.87 1.49 16.75
CA SER A 158 12.46 0.57 17.71
C SER A 158 13.72 -0.07 17.12
N MET A 159 14.79 -0.04 17.90
CA MET A 159 16.09 -0.64 17.57
C MET A 159 16.39 -1.81 18.51
N SER A 160 15.38 -2.63 18.79
CA SER A 160 15.45 -3.76 19.73
C SER A 160 15.21 -5.12 19.08
N GLY A 161 15.28 -5.19 17.76
CA GLY A 161 14.95 -6.37 16.98
C GLY A 161 16.07 -7.40 16.84
N SER A 162 16.75 -7.72 17.95
CA SER A 162 17.75 -8.79 17.98
C SER A 162 17.48 -9.76 19.11
N PHE A 163 17.53 -11.06 18.84
CA PHE A 163 17.33 -12.12 19.82
C PHE A 163 18.16 -13.35 19.44
N GLU A 164 19.01 -13.81 20.34
CA GLU A 164 19.82 -15.05 20.20
C GLU A 164 20.54 -15.19 18.84
N GLY A 165 21.09 -14.10 18.31
CA GLY A 165 21.79 -14.10 17.03
C GLY A 165 20.89 -13.94 15.80
N LEU A 166 19.59 -13.82 15.98
CA LEU A 166 18.66 -13.40 14.94
C LEU A 166 18.47 -11.90 14.98
N ASP A 167 18.61 -11.25 13.86
CA ASP A 167 18.32 -9.83 13.67
C ASP A 167 17.06 -9.68 12.82
N VAL A 168 16.17 -8.77 13.21
CA VAL A 168 15.02 -8.42 12.37
C VAL A 168 15.53 -7.76 11.08
N PRO A 169 14.97 -8.08 9.90
CA PRO A 169 15.27 -7.34 8.68
C PRO A 169 14.92 -5.86 8.82
N PRO A 170 15.63 -4.95 8.14
CA PRO A 170 15.27 -3.54 8.09
C PRO A 170 13.80 -3.35 7.76
N THR A 171 13.07 -2.62 8.59
CA THR A 171 11.63 -2.43 8.45
C THR A 171 11.25 -0.97 8.59
N LEU A 172 10.65 -0.40 7.54
CA LEU A 172 9.93 0.87 7.58
C LEU A 172 8.59 0.66 6.87
N VAL A 173 7.51 0.70 7.65
CA VAL A 173 6.15 0.68 7.13
C VAL A 173 5.64 2.11 7.06
N SER A 174 5.16 2.52 5.91
CA SER A 174 4.49 3.81 5.71
C SER A 174 2.98 3.63 5.80
N PHE A 175 2.34 4.50 6.56
CA PHE A 175 0.88 4.64 6.58
C PHE A 175 0.53 6.01 6.03
N ALA A 176 -0.32 6.05 4.98
CA ALA A 176 -0.92 7.27 4.48
C ALA A 176 -2.34 7.39 5.04
N THR A 177 -2.70 8.58 5.51
CA THR A 177 -4.04 8.86 6.03
C THR A 177 -4.57 10.15 5.42
N ALA A 178 -5.88 10.22 5.18
CA ALA A 178 -6.55 11.41 4.66
C ALA A 178 -8.01 11.46 5.10
N ILE A 179 -8.59 12.66 5.03
CA ILE A 179 -10.03 12.86 5.13
C ILE A 179 -10.60 12.94 3.71
N GLY A 180 -11.76 12.33 3.50
CA GLY A 180 -12.45 12.30 2.22
C GLY A 180 -13.96 12.26 2.36
N ASN A 181 -14.63 11.99 1.24
CA ASN A 181 -16.08 11.84 1.17
C ASN A 181 -16.44 10.41 0.76
N THR A 182 -17.42 9.81 1.42
CA THR A 182 -17.88 8.44 1.14
C THR A 182 -18.33 8.24 -0.31
N ALA A 183 -18.77 9.28 -1.00
CA ALA A 183 -19.17 9.23 -2.39
C ALA A 183 -18.00 8.91 -3.35
N ASN A 184 -16.77 9.23 -2.96
CA ASN A 184 -15.57 9.01 -3.77
C ASN A 184 -14.82 7.74 -3.36
N VAL A 185 -15.23 7.07 -2.27
CA VAL A 185 -14.54 5.87 -1.80
C VAL A 185 -14.70 4.75 -2.82
N MET A 186 -13.56 4.19 -3.22
CA MET A 186 -13.44 3.19 -4.29
C MET A 186 -12.93 1.86 -3.73
N SER A 187 -13.55 0.77 -4.14
CA SER A 187 -13.09 -0.59 -3.84
C SER A 187 -12.51 -1.28 -5.08
N PRO A 188 -11.61 -2.25 -4.91
CA PRO A 188 -10.81 -2.79 -6.03
C PRO A 188 -11.52 -3.84 -6.88
N GLU A 189 -12.59 -4.47 -6.42
CA GLU A 189 -13.26 -5.55 -7.15
C GLU A 189 -13.91 -5.09 -8.46
N PHE A 190 -13.96 -5.95 -9.46
CA PHE A 190 -14.71 -5.73 -10.70
C PHE A 190 -16.20 -5.66 -10.45
N LYS A 191 -16.87 -4.61 -10.92
CA LYS A 191 -18.29 -4.33 -10.67
C LYS A 191 -19.20 -4.61 -11.86
N LYS A 192 -18.65 -4.58 -13.08
CA LYS A 192 -19.44 -4.72 -14.31
C LYS A 192 -18.65 -5.48 -15.36
N ALA A 193 -19.29 -6.48 -15.97
CA ALA A 193 -18.72 -7.17 -17.13
C ALA A 193 -18.51 -6.23 -18.32
N ASN A 194 -17.54 -6.56 -19.16
CA ASN A 194 -17.14 -5.79 -20.35
C ASN A 194 -16.62 -4.36 -20.01
N SER A 195 -16.13 -4.14 -18.80
CA SER A 195 -15.43 -2.91 -18.45
C SER A 195 -14.01 -2.92 -19.05
N SER A 196 -13.54 -1.76 -19.50
CA SER A 196 -12.16 -1.60 -19.93
C SER A 196 -11.24 -1.57 -18.72
N VAL A 197 -10.12 -2.29 -18.80
CA VAL A 197 -9.04 -2.24 -17.81
C VAL A 197 -7.91 -1.39 -18.37
N VAL A 198 -7.51 -0.38 -17.62
CA VAL A 198 -6.41 0.53 -18.01
C VAL A 198 -5.29 0.41 -16.99
N ILE A 199 -4.07 0.21 -17.45
CA ILE A 199 -2.87 0.21 -16.61
C ILE A 199 -2.16 1.54 -16.79
N LEU A 200 -2.09 2.33 -15.71
CA LEU A 200 -1.33 3.57 -15.65
C LEU A 200 0.04 3.26 -15.02
N LYS A 201 1.08 3.37 -15.83
CA LYS A 201 2.45 3.03 -15.41
C LYS A 201 3.29 4.30 -15.33
N PRO A 202 3.90 4.63 -14.17
CA PRO A 202 4.81 5.75 -14.07
C PRO A 202 6.11 5.49 -14.85
N GLN A 203 6.84 6.54 -15.17
CA GLN A 203 8.22 6.43 -15.62
C GLN A 203 9.10 6.00 -14.43
N TYR A 204 10.14 5.23 -14.72
CA TYR A 204 11.09 4.74 -13.74
C TYR A 204 12.49 5.23 -14.05
N LYS A 205 13.20 5.63 -13.00
CA LYS A 205 14.62 5.94 -13.05
C LYS A 205 15.30 5.16 -11.91
N ASP A 206 16.37 4.47 -12.25
CA ASP A 206 17.14 3.66 -11.27
C ASP A 206 16.29 2.68 -10.43
N GLY A 207 15.22 2.15 -11.03
CA GLY A 207 14.30 1.21 -10.40
C GLY A 207 13.25 1.85 -9.46
N MET A 208 13.22 3.17 -9.36
CA MET A 208 12.24 3.94 -8.60
C MET A 208 11.30 4.72 -9.52
N PRO A 209 10.01 4.85 -9.19
CA PRO A 209 9.10 5.67 -9.99
C PRO A 209 9.45 7.15 -9.88
N GLU A 210 9.45 7.85 -11.00
CA GLU A 210 9.67 9.30 -11.02
C GLU A 210 8.45 10.04 -10.47
N ILE A 211 8.66 10.92 -9.51
CA ILE A 211 7.62 11.66 -8.80
C ILE A 211 6.73 12.47 -9.74
N GLY A 212 7.30 13.18 -10.71
CA GLY A 212 6.52 13.97 -11.67
C GLY A 212 5.53 13.11 -12.46
N SER A 213 5.95 11.91 -12.84
CA SER A 213 5.11 10.93 -13.52
C SER A 213 4.02 10.39 -12.60
N LEU A 214 4.35 10.07 -11.33
CA LEU A 214 3.38 9.65 -10.32
C LEU A 214 2.31 10.71 -10.06
N LEU A 215 2.72 11.96 -9.81
CA LEU A 215 1.79 13.06 -9.57
C LEU A 215 0.84 13.29 -10.74
N SER A 216 1.32 13.12 -11.98
CA SER A 216 0.48 13.18 -13.17
C SER A 216 -0.56 12.07 -13.20
N ILE A 217 -0.17 10.84 -12.81
CA ILE A 217 -1.10 9.69 -12.70
C ILE A 217 -2.12 9.94 -11.60
N TYR A 218 -1.70 10.40 -10.42
CA TYR A 218 -2.62 10.68 -9.31
C TYR A 218 -3.68 11.70 -9.71
N LYS A 219 -3.28 12.78 -10.35
CA LYS A 219 -4.20 13.80 -10.87
C LYS A 219 -5.22 13.22 -11.85
N ILE A 220 -4.79 12.34 -12.77
CA ILE A 220 -5.69 11.67 -13.72
C ILE A 220 -6.68 10.77 -12.97
N VAL A 221 -6.21 9.94 -12.05
CA VAL A 221 -7.06 9.00 -11.28
C VAL A 221 -8.08 9.76 -10.44
N GLU A 222 -7.64 10.77 -9.69
CA GLU A 222 -8.51 11.63 -8.89
C GLU A 222 -9.58 12.30 -9.73
N GLN A 223 -9.22 12.89 -10.87
CA GLN A 223 -10.17 13.52 -11.78
C GLN A 223 -11.18 12.50 -12.33
N MET A 224 -10.73 11.32 -12.75
CA MET A 224 -11.62 10.29 -13.28
C MET A 224 -12.59 9.75 -12.22
N ILE A 225 -12.16 9.68 -10.97
CA ILE A 225 -13.03 9.31 -9.83
C ILE A 225 -14.10 10.40 -9.61
N ASP A 226 -13.70 11.67 -9.56
CA ASP A 226 -14.64 12.81 -9.41
C ASP A 226 -15.68 12.86 -10.54
N GLU A 227 -15.28 12.51 -11.75
CA GLU A 227 -16.15 12.45 -12.93
C GLU A 227 -17.02 11.18 -12.98
N GLY A 228 -16.92 10.29 -11.99
CA GLY A 228 -17.65 9.02 -11.94
C GLY A 228 -17.29 8.02 -13.05
N LYS A 229 -16.10 8.15 -13.64
CA LYS A 229 -15.64 7.31 -14.76
C LYS A 229 -14.92 6.05 -14.30
N VAL A 230 -14.57 5.93 -13.02
CA VAL A 230 -13.88 4.78 -12.44
C VAL A 230 -14.87 3.90 -11.70
N LEU A 231 -14.91 2.62 -12.03
CA LEU A 231 -15.73 1.63 -11.32
C LEU A 231 -14.94 0.91 -10.24
N ALA A 232 -13.64 0.72 -10.46
CA ALA A 232 -12.71 0.07 -9.53
C ALA A 232 -11.30 0.58 -9.79
N ALA A 233 -10.49 0.64 -8.76
CA ALA A 233 -9.08 0.98 -8.87
C ALA A 233 -8.25 0.10 -7.92
N ALA A 234 -7.06 -0.30 -8.37
CA ALA A 234 -6.16 -1.15 -7.61
C ALA A 234 -4.70 -0.83 -7.96
N THR A 235 -3.80 -1.07 -7.01
CA THR A 235 -2.36 -1.09 -7.26
C THR A 235 -1.88 -2.54 -7.32
N PRO A 236 -0.95 -2.88 -8.22
CA PRO A 236 -0.30 -4.19 -8.18
C PRO A 236 0.47 -4.37 -6.87
N GLY A 237 0.26 -5.53 -6.22
CA GLY A 237 0.99 -5.95 -5.04
C GLY A 237 2.21 -6.81 -5.40
N TYR A 238 2.55 -7.72 -4.51
CA TYR A 238 3.70 -8.63 -4.63
C TYR A 238 3.66 -9.52 -5.89
N GLY A 239 2.48 -9.98 -6.29
CA GLY A 239 2.26 -10.78 -7.51
C GLY A 239 2.06 -9.94 -8.78
N GLY A 240 2.23 -8.62 -8.70
CA GLY A 240 2.17 -7.71 -9.83
C GLY A 240 0.76 -7.55 -10.43
N VAL A 241 0.72 -7.22 -11.72
CA VAL A 241 -0.55 -7.00 -12.44
C VAL A 241 -1.39 -8.27 -12.51
N ALA A 242 -0.76 -9.45 -12.58
CA ALA A 242 -1.49 -10.72 -12.62
C ALA A 242 -2.28 -10.96 -11.32
N GLU A 243 -1.68 -10.68 -10.17
CA GLU A 243 -2.37 -10.70 -8.88
C GLU A 243 -3.53 -9.71 -8.84
N ALA A 244 -3.29 -8.45 -9.22
CA ALA A 244 -4.31 -7.40 -9.18
C ALA A 244 -5.53 -7.69 -10.08
N LEU A 245 -5.32 -8.38 -11.20
CA LEU A 245 -6.41 -8.78 -12.10
C LEU A 245 -7.12 -10.04 -11.65
N PHE A 246 -6.44 -10.92 -10.91
CA PHE A 246 -7.00 -12.18 -10.41
C PHE A 246 -7.91 -11.95 -9.20
N LYS A 247 -7.50 -11.07 -8.30
CA LYS A 247 -8.26 -10.71 -7.09
C LYS A 247 -9.44 -9.76 -7.41
#